data_6a0158a66a19122a360fe7e0eb122ed4
#
_entry.id   6a0158a66a19122a360fe7e0eb122ed4
#
_cell.length_a   1.000
_cell.length_b   1.000
_cell.length_c   1.000
_cell.angle_alpha   90.00
_cell.angle_beta   90.00
_cell.angle_gamma   90.00
#
_symmetry.space_group_name_H-M   'P 1'
#
loop_
_entity.id
_entity.type
_entity.pdbx_description
1 polymer ?
#
loop_
_entity_poly.entity_id
_entity_poly.type
_entity_poly.pdbx_seq_one_letter_code
_entity_poly.pdbx_strand_id
1 'polypeptide(L)'
;MKIDDAAAKLEALGNPTRLKIYRALVRAGASGLAVGRLQDRLKIAPSTLSHHVKTLVVAGLISQVRDSTTLMCHANYAVMNGLVNFLVAECCADADASEPGTATPNN
;
A
#
# COMPACT_ATOMS: atom_id res chain seq x y z
N MET A 1 3.01 13.72 -6.10
CA MET A 1 3.97 12.84 -5.38
C MET A 1 5.34 12.95 -6.02
N LYS A 2 6.37 13.07 -5.21
CA LYS A 2 7.73 13.13 -5.73
C LYS A 2 8.28 11.73 -5.95
N ILE A 3 9.28 11.62 -6.83
CA ILE A 3 9.86 10.32 -7.17
C ILE A 3 10.41 9.59 -5.93
N ASP A 4 11.07 10.32 -5.02
CA ASP A 4 11.63 9.69 -3.82
C ASP A 4 10.52 9.18 -2.89
N ASP A 5 9.42 9.89 -2.80
CA ASP A 5 8.27 9.47 -1.99
C ASP A 5 7.67 8.20 -2.57
N ALA A 6 7.50 8.15 -3.88
CA ALA A 6 6.96 6.98 -4.55
C ALA A 6 7.88 5.78 -4.37
N ALA A 7 9.19 5.99 -4.51
CA ALA A 7 10.17 4.92 -4.35
C ALA A 7 10.15 4.34 -2.93
N ALA A 8 10.04 5.20 -1.92
CA ALA A 8 9.97 4.75 -0.53
C ALA A 8 8.72 3.90 -0.28
N LYS A 9 7.60 4.29 -0.86
CA LYS A 9 6.35 3.54 -0.72
C LYS A 9 6.44 2.19 -1.42
N LEU A 10 7.04 2.16 -2.61
CA LEU A 10 7.22 0.91 -3.34
C LEU A 10 8.18 -0.02 -2.61
N GLU A 11 9.22 0.53 -2.00
CA GLU A 11 10.15 -0.27 -1.21
C GLU A 11 9.43 -0.90 -0.02
N ALA A 12 8.59 -0.13 0.66
CA ALA A 12 7.83 -0.66 1.79
C ALA A 12 6.89 -1.79 1.35
N LEU A 13 6.30 -1.68 0.17
CA LEU A 13 5.42 -2.71 -0.38
C LEU A 13 6.17 -3.88 -1.01
N GLY A 14 7.46 -3.74 -1.26
CA GLY A 14 8.27 -4.73 -1.95
C GLY A 14 8.69 -5.92 -1.11
N ASN A 15 7.96 -6.23 -0.06
CA ASN A 15 8.20 -7.36 0.83
C ASN A 15 6.92 -8.19 0.87
N PRO A 16 6.99 -9.51 0.65
CA PRO A 16 5.77 -10.33 0.58
C PRO A 16 4.88 -10.20 1.82
N THR A 17 5.45 -10.18 3.00
CA THR A 17 4.66 -10.09 4.23
C THR A 17 3.97 -8.73 4.32
N ARG A 18 4.71 -7.66 4.05
CA ARG A 18 4.13 -6.31 4.08
C ARG A 18 3.04 -6.15 3.03
N LEU A 19 3.24 -6.72 1.86
CA LEU A 19 2.23 -6.66 0.82
C LEU A 19 0.96 -7.39 1.24
N LYS A 20 1.09 -8.54 1.91
CA LYS A 20 -0.07 -9.27 2.43
C LYS A 20 -0.82 -8.44 3.47
N ILE A 21 -0.08 -7.80 4.38
CA ILE A 21 -0.69 -6.92 5.39
C ILE A 21 -1.47 -5.80 4.71
N TYR A 22 -0.83 -5.14 3.76
CA TYR A 22 -1.44 -4.01 3.07
C TYR A 22 -2.71 -4.42 2.33
N ARG A 23 -2.65 -5.53 1.60
CA ARG A 23 -3.82 -6.01 0.86
C ARG A 23 -4.96 -6.41 1.79
N ALA A 24 -4.64 -6.97 2.95
CA ALA A 24 -5.68 -7.29 3.93
C ALA A 24 -6.42 -6.02 4.39
N LEU A 25 -5.68 -4.93 4.59
CA LEU A 25 -6.27 -3.66 4.99
C LEU A 25 -7.06 -3.02 3.85
N VAL A 26 -6.58 -3.14 2.63
CA VAL A 26 -7.33 -2.66 1.46
C VAL A 26 -8.67 -3.39 1.36
N ARG A 27 -8.66 -4.69 1.57
CA ARG A 27 -9.89 -5.49 1.53
C ARG A 27 -10.85 -5.14 2.68
N ALA A 28 -10.30 -4.75 3.83
CA ALA A 28 -11.13 -4.43 4.99
C ALA A 28 -11.97 -3.17 4.79
N GLY A 29 -11.51 -2.27 3.94
CA GLY A 29 -12.24 -1.04 3.69
C GLY A 29 -12.07 -0.02 4.81
N ALA A 30 -12.98 0.94 4.86
CA ALA A 30 -12.88 2.08 5.76
C ALA A 30 -12.86 1.70 7.24
N SER A 31 -13.46 0.59 7.61
CA SER A 31 -13.46 0.17 9.02
C SER A 31 -12.11 -0.33 9.51
N GLY A 32 -11.22 -0.71 8.60
CA GLY A 32 -9.91 -1.20 8.99
C GLY A 32 -9.94 -2.55 9.68
N LEU A 33 -8.80 -2.92 10.26
CA LEU A 33 -8.68 -4.15 11.04
C LEU A 33 -7.86 -3.88 12.29
N ALA A 34 -8.27 -4.50 13.39
CA ALA A 34 -7.46 -4.51 14.60
C ALA A 34 -6.17 -5.29 14.36
N VAL A 35 -5.09 -4.88 15.00
CA VAL A 35 -3.81 -5.56 14.91
C VAL A 35 -3.94 -7.05 15.23
N GLY A 36 -4.71 -7.39 16.26
CA GLY A 36 -4.93 -8.79 16.63
C GLY A 36 -5.58 -9.60 15.53
N ARG A 37 -6.50 -8.99 14.77
CA ARG A 37 -7.15 -9.67 13.65
C ARG A 37 -6.18 -9.89 12.49
N LEU A 38 -5.31 -8.94 12.23
CA LEU A 38 -4.25 -9.11 11.24
C LEU A 38 -3.34 -10.26 11.62
N GLN A 39 -2.96 -10.31 12.89
CA GLN A 39 -2.09 -11.34 13.41
C GLN A 39 -2.70 -12.72 13.20
N ASP A 40 -3.96 -12.88 13.56
CA ASP A 40 -4.67 -14.15 13.41
C ASP A 40 -4.83 -14.55 11.96
N ARG A 41 -5.21 -13.59 11.12
CA ARG A 41 -5.49 -13.86 9.71
C ARG A 41 -4.24 -14.26 8.95
N LEU A 42 -3.13 -13.57 9.24
CA LEU A 42 -1.89 -13.78 8.50
C LEU A 42 -0.93 -14.74 9.20
N LYS A 43 -1.25 -15.14 10.42
CA LYS A 43 -0.45 -16.09 11.21
C LYS A 43 0.99 -15.63 11.36
N ILE A 44 1.15 -14.37 11.77
CA ILE A 44 2.46 -13.73 11.93
C ILE A 44 2.69 -13.50 13.41
N ALA A 45 3.92 -13.70 13.87
CA ALA A 45 4.29 -13.42 15.26
C ALA A 45 4.09 -11.93 15.57
N PRO A 46 3.65 -11.58 16.79
CA PRO A 46 3.36 -10.19 17.14
C PRO A 46 4.49 -9.21 16.87
N SER A 47 5.72 -9.57 17.23
CA SER A 47 6.86 -8.67 17.04
C SER A 47 7.16 -8.44 15.57
N THR A 48 7.05 -9.49 14.77
CA THR A 48 7.26 -9.39 13.31
C THR A 48 6.19 -8.52 12.68
N LEU A 49 4.94 -8.73 13.08
CA LEU A 49 3.83 -7.92 12.57
C LEU A 49 4.02 -6.44 12.92
N SER A 50 4.37 -6.16 14.18
CA SER A 50 4.59 -4.78 14.63
C SER A 50 5.67 -4.08 13.81
N HIS A 51 6.76 -4.79 13.52
CA HIS A 51 7.85 -4.24 12.73
C HIS A 51 7.38 -3.87 11.31
N HIS A 52 6.67 -4.78 10.67
CA HIS A 52 6.17 -4.54 9.31
C HIS A 52 5.12 -3.45 9.26
N VAL A 53 4.22 -3.43 10.25
CA VAL A 53 3.20 -2.39 10.33
C VAL A 53 3.85 -1.02 10.50
N LYS A 54 4.87 -0.92 11.36
CA LYS A 54 5.58 0.34 11.56
C LYS A 54 6.22 0.83 10.26
N THR A 55 6.83 -0.08 9.50
CA THR A 55 7.44 0.28 8.22
C THR A 55 6.40 0.88 7.26
N LEU A 56 5.21 0.27 7.22
CA LEU A 56 4.11 0.76 6.36
C LEU A 56 3.57 2.10 6.86
N VAL A 57 3.50 2.30 8.17
CA VAL A 57 3.06 3.57 8.74
C VAL A 57 4.05 4.69 8.40
N VAL A 58 5.34 4.42 8.56
CA VAL A 58 6.37 5.41 8.26
C VAL A 58 6.34 5.80 6.78
N ALA A 59 6.05 4.85 5.91
CA ALA A 59 5.93 5.14 4.47
C ALA A 59 4.63 5.87 4.12
N GLY A 60 3.71 6.01 5.07
CA GLY A 60 2.45 6.71 4.84
C GLY A 60 1.37 5.87 4.18
N LEU A 61 1.61 4.56 4.03
CA LEU A 61 0.68 3.67 3.33
C LEU A 61 -0.48 3.23 4.19
N ILE A 62 -0.26 3.15 5.50
CA ILE A 62 -1.33 2.82 6.45
C ILE A 62 -1.25 3.77 7.63
N SER A 63 -2.35 3.84 8.37
CA SER A 63 -2.41 4.59 9.62
C SER A 63 -2.89 3.67 10.73
N GLN A 64 -2.57 4.03 11.96
CA GLN A 64 -3.04 3.34 13.14
C GLN A 64 -3.78 4.31 14.03
N VAL A 65 -4.92 3.88 14.53
CA VAL A 65 -5.74 4.67 15.43
C VAL A 65 -6.07 3.80 16.64
N ARG A 66 -5.88 4.36 17.83
CA ARG A 66 -6.26 3.66 19.04
C ARG A 66 -7.74 3.90 19.32
N ASP A 67 -8.46 2.80 19.43
CA ASP A 67 -9.88 2.82 19.77
C ASP A 67 -10.01 2.05 21.08
N SER A 68 -10.06 2.78 22.19
CA SER A 68 -10.04 2.21 23.54
C SER A 68 -8.70 1.47 23.75
N THR A 69 -8.74 0.18 23.99
CA THR A 69 -7.53 -0.64 24.16
C THR A 69 -7.10 -1.31 22.86
N THR A 70 -7.85 -1.10 21.80
CA THR A 70 -7.60 -1.76 20.52
C THR A 70 -6.87 -0.81 19.57
N LEU A 71 -5.85 -1.33 18.90
CA LEU A 71 -5.12 -0.57 17.90
C LEU A 71 -5.65 -0.98 16.52
N MET A 72 -6.28 -0.02 15.84
CA MET A 72 -6.89 -0.24 14.53
C MET A 72 -5.97 0.22 13.43
N CYS A 73 -5.84 -0.58 12.40
CA CYS A 73 -5.04 -0.26 11.22
C CYS A 73 -5.95 -0.01 10.03
N HIS A 74 -5.60 1.00 9.25
CA HIS A 74 -6.36 1.39 8.05
C HIS A 74 -5.42 1.64 6.89
N ALA A 75 -5.79 1.18 5.71
CA ALA A 75 -5.07 1.55 4.50
C ALA A 75 -5.34 3.03 4.21
N ASN A 76 -4.31 3.74 3.78
CA ASN A 76 -4.47 5.13 3.36
C ASN A 76 -4.79 5.16 1.86
N TYR A 77 -6.08 5.18 1.54
CA TYR A 77 -6.53 5.08 0.14
C TYR A 77 -6.11 6.27 -0.70
N ALA A 78 -6.05 7.46 -0.11
CA ALA A 78 -5.59 8.64 -0.84
C ALA A 78 -4.15 8.48 -1.30
N VAL A 79 -3.29 7.95 -0.43
CA VAL A 79 -1.89 7.69 -0.77
C VAL A 79 -1.78 6.57 -1.78
N MET A 80 -2.59 5.52 -1.63
CA MET A 80 -2.62 4.41 -2.58
C MET A 80 -2.98 4.91 -3.99
N ASN A 81 -4.05 5.69 -4.08
CA ASN A 81 -4.47 6.24 -5.37
C ASN A 81 -3.41 7.17 -5.93
N GLY A 82 -2.76 7.96 -5.08
CA GLY A 82 -1.68 8.84 -5.52
C GLY A 82 -0.50 8.07 -6.09
N LEU A 83 -0.14 6.95 -5.46
CA LEU A 83 0.96 6.12 -5.94
C LEU A 83 0.62 5.48 -7.29
N VAL A 84 -0.58 4.90 -7.41
CA VAL A 84 -1.03 4.29 -8.66
C VAL A 84 -1.06 5.34 -9.77
N ASN A 85 -1.62 6.50 -9.49
CA ASN A 85 -1.69 7.58 -10.46
C ASN A 85 -0.30 8.08 -10.87
N PHE A 86 0.62 8.15 -9.91
CA PHE A 86 2.00 8.53 -10.20
C PHE A 86 2.66 7.54 -11.16
N LEU A 87 2.45 6.25 -10.93
CA LEU A 87 3.07 5.21 -11.76
C LEU A 87 2.58 5.23 -13.19
N VAL A 88 1.32 5.62 -13.41
CA VAL A 88 0.75 5.65 -14.75
C VAL A 88 0.73 7.06 -15.36
N ALA A 89 1.17 8.05 -14.59
CA ALA A 89 1.18 9.42 -15.08
C ALA A 89 2.01 9.53 -16.35
N GLU A 90 1.51 10.30 -17.30
CA GLU A 90 2.17 10.50 -18.58
C GLU A 90 2.37 9.22 -19.38
N CYS A 91 1.50 8.23 -19.13
CA CYS A 91 1.54 6.99 -19.89
C CYS A 91 1.55 7.31 -21.39
N CYS A 92 2.56 6.76 -22.09
CA CYS A 92 2.71 6.91 -23.54
C CYS A 92 2.96 8.34 -24.03
N ALA A 93 3.34 9.25 -23.11
CA ALA A 93 3.57 10.65 -23.50
C ALA A 93 4.64 10.80 -24.57
N ASP A 94 5.65 9.94 -24.54
CA ASP A 94 6.75 9.98 -25.50
C ASP A 94 6.52 9.07 -26.71
N ALA A 95 5.38 8.38 -26.78
CA ALA A 95 5.12 7.47 -27.89
C ALA A 95 4.80 8.24 -29.15
N ASP A 96 5.31 7.72 -30.29
CA ASP A 96 4.94 8.26 -31.60
C ASP A 96 3.47 7.93 -31.85
N ALA A 97 2.69 8.96 -32.20
CA ALA A 97 1.26 8.80 -32.46
C ALA A 97 0.98 7.83 -33.60
N SER A 98 1.93 7.62 -34.50
CA SER A 98 1.76 6.72 -35.62
C SER A 98 2.02 5.25 -35.26
N GLU A 99 2.50 4.95 -34.05
CA GLU A 99 2.79 3.58 -33.65
C GLU A 99 1.53 2.90 -33.11
N PRO A 100 1.04 1.91 -33.82
CA PRO A 100 -0.16 1.22 -33.34
C PRO A 100 0.15 0.30 -32.19
N GLY A 101 -0.76 0.18 -31.27
CA GLY A 101 -0.68 -0.78 -30.17
C GLY A 101 0.21 -0.38 -29.01
N THR A 102 0.88 0.72 -29.06
CA THR A 102 1.76 1.13 -27.97
C THR A 102 0.98 1.51 -26.71
N ALA A 103 -0.24 1.89 -26.86
CA ALA A 103 -1.07 2.31 -25.75
C ALA A 103 -1.69 1.13 -24.99
N THR A 104 -1.55 -0.09 -25.47
CA THR A 104 -2.17 -1.24 -24.85
C THR A 104 -1.40 -1.61 -23.59
N PRO A 105 -1.95 -1.43 -22.51
CA PRO A 105 -1.28 -1.80 -21.30
C PRO A 105 -1.37 -3.28 -21.09
N ASN A 106 -1.11 -3.84 -20.87
CA ASN A 106 -1.25 -4.95 -20.62
C ASN A 106 -1.52 -5.42 -19.60
N ASN A 107 -1.71 -5.46 -19.60
CA ASN A 107 -2.03 -5.48 -18.85
C ASN A 107 -2.04 -5.99 -18.18
#